data_7eb816049b1cdc3fb0f333c5b6b08241
#
_entry.id   7eb816049b1cdc3fb0f333c5b6b08241
#
_cell.length_a   1.000
_cell.length_b   1.000
_cell.length_c   1.000
_cell.angle_alpha   90.00
_cell.angle_beta   90.00
_cell.angle_gamma   90.00
#
_symmetry.space_group_name_H-M   'P 1'
#
loop_
_entity.id
_entity.type
_entity.pdbx_description
1 polymer ?
#
loop_
_entity_poly.entity_id
_entity_poly.type
_entity_poly.pdbx_seq_one_letter_code
_entity_poly.pdbx_strand_id
1 'polypeptide(L)'
;MSNTDKLKALQLTLDKLEKSYGKGAVMKLGDEAVEPLESISTGSLGLDIALGIGGLPKGRVIEIYGPESSGKTTLATHVIAEAQKKGGIAAFIDAEHAFDKYYAQKLGVDVENLLIAQPDNGEQALE
;
A
#
# COMPACT_ATOMS: atom_id res chain seq x y z
N MET A 1 -20.81 10.99 40.17
CA MET A 1 -21.04 9.99 39.09
C MET A 1 -20.01 8.89 39.21
N SER A 2 -20.46 7.66 39.46
CA SER A 2 -19.55 6.53 39.50
C SER A 2 -19.01 6.24 38.08
N ASN A 3 -17.87 5.55 37.97
CA ASN A 3 -17.29 5.20 36.66
C ASN A 3 -18.26 4.30 35.86
N THR A 4 -19.06 3.51 36.54
CA THR A 4 -20.09 2.63 35.98
C THR A 4 -21.25 3.43 35.37
N ASP A 5 -21.66 4.54 35.98
CA ASP A 5 -22.72 5.39 35.42
C ASP A 5 -22.29 6.11 34.17
N LYS A 6 -21.02 6.54 34.12
CA LYS A 6 -20.42 7.15 32.90
C LYS A 6 -20.37 6.17 31.72
N LEU A 7 -19.99 4.92 31.98
CA LEU A 7 -19.93 3.89 30.94
C LEU A 7 -21.33 3.53 30.39
N LYS A 8 -22.35 3.46 31.27
CA LYS A 8 -23.74 3.26 30.85
C LYS A 8 -24.26 4.40 29.98
N ALA A 9 -23.99 5.64 30.41
CA ALA A 9 -24.38 6.82 29.62
C ALA A 9 -23.69 6.86 28.26
N LEU A 10 -22.41 6.50 28.18
CA LEU A 10 -21.68 6.36 26.92
C LEU A 10 -22.30 5.31 26.00
N GLN A 11 -22.60 4.12 26.54
CA GLN A 11 -23.21 3.04 25.74
C GLN A 11 -24.57 3.47 25.16
N LEU A 12 -25.43 4.08 25.97
CA LEU A 12 -26.72 4.61 25.51
C LEU A 12 -26.57 5.66 24.40
N THR A 13 -25.51 6.48 24.46
CA THR A 13 -25.24 7.47 23.43
C THR A 13 -24.77 6.81 22.15
N LEU A 14 -23.89 5.83 22.23
CA LEU A 14 -23.43 5.05 21.08
C LEU A 14 -24.59 4.33 20.38
N ASP A 15 -25.48 3.71 21.15
CA ASP A 15 -26.65 3.01 20.61
C ASP A 15 -27.61 3.99 19.89
N LYS A 16 -27.77 5.22 20.39
CA LYS A 16 -28.54 6.26 19.72
C LYS A 16 -27.91 6.71 18.41
N LEU A 17 -26.59 6.86 18.37
CA LEU A 17 -25.84 7.23 17.17
C LEU A 17 -25.92 6.13 16.10
N GLU A 18 -25.79 4.87 16.50
CA GLU A 18 -25.98 3.74 15.58
C GLU A 18 -27.40 3.71 14.95
N LYS A 19 -28.42 3.98 15.76
CA LYS A 19 -29.81 4.05 15.24
C LYS A 19 -30.05 5.20 14.29
N SER A 20 -29.39 6.34 14.50
CA SER A 20 -29.59 7.55 13.70
C SER A 20 -28.74 7.57 12.42
N TYR A 21 -27.53 7.04 12.46
CA TYR A 21 -26.53 7.17 11.39
C TYR A 21 -26.06 5.84 10.80
N GLY A 22 -26.55 4.73 11.30
CA GLY A 22 -26.17 3.38 10.87
C GLY A 22 -25.09 2.74 11.70
N LYS A 23 -24.98 1.43 11.58
CA LYS A 23 -24.03 0.61 12.32
C LYS A 23 -22.60 0.99 11.95
N GLY A 24 -21.75 1.22 12.94
CA GLY A 24 -20.34 1.59 12.72
C GLY A 24 -20.09 3.09 12.52
N ALA A 25 -21.12 3.95 12.66
CA ALA A 25 -20.95 5.41 12.60
C ALA A 25 -19.99 5.97 13.65
N VAL A 26 -20.00 5.37 14.83
CA VAL A 26 -19.03 5.63 15.91
C VAL A 26 -18.65 4.30 16.55
N MET A 27 -17.38 4.05 16.69
CA MET A 27 -16.85 2.84 17.33
C MET A 27 -15.65 3.17 18.19
N LYS A 28 -15.33 2.34 19.16
CA LYS A 28 -14.10 2.44 19.92
C LYS A 28 -12.94 1.91 19.06
N LEU A 29 -11.85 2.65 18.97
CA LEU A 29 -10.69 2.27 18.15
C LEU A 29 -10.10 0.90 18.56
N GLY A 30 -10.25 0.49 19.81
CA GLY A 30 -9.78 -0.81 20.29
C GLY A 30 -10.72 -1.99 20.02
N ASP A 31 -11.95 -1.74 19.58
CA ASP A 31 -12.95 -2.77 19.29
C ASP A 31 -12.93 -3.24 17.83
N GLU A 32 -12.15 -2.55 16.98
CA GLU A 32 -11.94 -3.00 15.59
C GLU A 32 -11.10 -4.28 15.58
N ALA A 33 -11.68 -5.33 15.06
CA ALA A 33 -10.88 -6.42 14.54
C ALA A 33 -10.05 -5.85 13.39
N VAL A 34 -8.74 -5.78 13.55
CA VAL A 34 -7.83 -5.37 12.47
C VAL A 34 -8.02 -6.37 11.33
N GLU A 35 -8.78 -5.98 10.30
CA GLU A 35 -8.86 -6.79 9.09
C GLU A 35 -7.43 -6.92 8.51
N PRO A 36 -6.97 -8.15 8.21
CA PRO A 36 -5.66 -8.34 7.62
C PRO A 36 -5.61 -7.63 6.28
N LEU A 37 -4.79 -6.58 6.18
CA LEU A 37 -4.53 -5.87 4.93
C LEU A 37 -3.74 -6.79 3.99
N GLU A 38 -4.25 -6.98 2.78
CA GLU A 38 -3.48 -7.62 1.73
C GLU A 38 -2.26 -6.77 1.36
N SER A 39 -1.13 -7.42 1.19
CA SER A 39 0.13 -6.75 0.87
C SER A 39 0.85 -7.40 -0.30
N ILE A 40 1.76 -6.64 -0.90
CA ILE A 40 2.71 -7.10 -1.90
C ILE A 40 4.09 -7.06 -1.26
N SER A 41 4.81 -8.19 -1.27
CA SER A 41 6.17 -8.25 -0.74
C SER A 41 7.09 -7.24 -1.43
N THR A 42 8.02 -6.69 -0.69
CA THR A 42 9.09 -5.84 -1.22
C THR A 42 10.24 -6.64 -1.82
N GLY A 43 10.21 -7.97 -1.72
CA GLY A 43 11.33 -8.84 -2.08
C GLY A 43 12.42 -8.92 -1.00
N SER A 44 12.33 -8.12 0.05
CA SER A 44 13.24 -8.14 1.20
C SER A 44 12.49 -8.62 2.44
N LEU A 45 12.88 -9.76 2.98
CA LEU A 45 12.28 -10.33 4.19
C LEU A 45 12.38 -9.36 5.38
N GLY A 46 13.54 -8.72 5.55
CA GLY A 46 13.76 -7.77 6.65
C GLY A 46 12.85 -6.55 6.55
N LEU A 47 12.66 -6.00 5.35
CA LEU A 47 11.78 -4.87 5.13
C LEU A 47 10.31 -5.26 5.29
N ASP A 48 9.90 -6.41 4.79
CA ASP A 48 8.54 -6.93 4.92
C ASP A 48 8.15 -7.10 6.39
N ILE A 49 9.06 -7.61 7.22
CA ILE A 49 8.85 -7.72 8.67
C ILE A 49 8.77 -6.34 9.31
N ALA A 50 9.65 -5.42 8.95
CA ALA A 50 9.67 -4.06 9.50
C ALA A 50 8.40 -3.27 9.19
N LEU A 51 7.78 -3.49 8.03
CA LEU A 51 6.50 -2.88 7.64
C LEU A 51 5.29 -3.42 8.42
N GLY A 52 5.43 -4.57 9.09
CA GLY A 52 4.42 -5.14 9.98
C GLY A 52 3.29 -5.92 9.31
N ILE A 53 3.06 -5.72 8.00
CA ILE A 53 2.00 -6.40 7.23
C ILE A 53 2.55 -7.35 6.16
N GLY A 54 3.85 -7.58 6.16
CA GLY A 54 4.50 -8.47 5.20
C GLY A 54 4.80 -7.86 3.84
N GLY A 55 4.74 -6.54 3.71
CA GLY A 55 5.03 -5.82 2.48
C GLY A 55 4.32 -4.48 2.38
N LEU A 56 4.13 -4.00 1.15
CA LEU A 56 3.39 -2.77 0.86
C LEU A 56 1.88 -3.04 0.80
N PRO A 57 1.04 -2.20 1.41
CA PRO A 57 -0.40 -2.42 1.42
C PRO A 57 -1.00 -2.27 0.01
N LYS A 58 -1.86 -3.21 -0.38
CA LYS A 58 -2.64 -3.11 -1.60
C LYS A 58 -3.70 -2.00 -1.51
N GLY A 59 -4.00 -1.39 -2.65
CA GLY A 59 -5.03 -0.36 -2.75
C GLY A 59 -4.65 0.97 -2.08
N ARG A 60 -3.36 1.23 -1.90
CA ARG A 60 -2.83 2.47 -1.34
C ARG A 60 -1.79 3.09 -2.26
N VAL A 61 -1.68 4.41 -2.21
CA VAL A 61 -0.56 5.14 -2.81
C VAL A 61 0.63 5.06 -1.85
N ILE A 62 1.76 4.59 -2.36
CA ILE A 62 3.00 4.43 -1.60
C ILE A 62 4.01 5.44 -2.13
N GLU A 63 4.51 6.31 -1.25
CA GLU A 63 5.61 7.21 -1.56
C GLU A 63 6.94 6.61 -1.10
N ILE A 64 7.91 6.54 -2.02
CA ILE A 64 9.28 6.12 -1.72
C ILE A 64 10.19 7.29 -2.04
N TYR A 65 10.85 7.84 -1.04
CA TYR A 65 11.71 9.01 -1.19
C TYR A 65 13.10 8.81 -0.58
N GLY A 66 14.04 9.58 -1.04
CA GLY A 66 15.42 9.54 -0.58
C GLY A 66 16.36 10.22 -1.57
N PRO A 67 17.66 10.34 -1.26
CA PRO A 67 18.65 10.91 -2.16
C PRO A 67 18.82 10.09 -3.44
N GLU A 68 19.45 10.69 -4.44
CA GLU A 68 19.83 9.99 -5.68
C GLU A 68 20.67 8.74 -5.39
N SER A 69 20.50 7.72 -6.21
CA SER A 69 21.22 6.44 -6.09
C SER A 69 21.07 5.73 -4.74
N SER A 70 19.96 5.97 -4.05
CA SER A 70 19.66 5.34 -2.75
C SER A 70 18.90 4.01 -2.85
N GLY A 71 18.54 3.58 -4.06
CA GLY A 71 17.84 2.32 -4.28
C GLY A 71 16.32 2.42 -4.39
N LYS A 72 15.75 3.62 -4.55
CA LYS A 72 14.29 3.82 -4.71
C LYS A 72 13.72 3.02 -5.87
N THR A 73 14.30 3.18 -7.06
CA THR A 73 13.87 2.46 -8.27
C THR A 73 14.14 0.96 -8.15
N THR A 74 15.24 0.56 -7.52
CA THR A 74 15.54 -0.84 -7.23
C THR A 74 14.46 -1.47 -6.38
N LEU A 75 14.04 -0.81 -5.30
CA LEU A 75 12.96 -1.27 -4.44
C LEU A 75 11.63 -1.38 -5.20
N ALA A 76 11.26 -0.35 -5.97
CA ALA A 76 10.06 -0.37 -6.81
C ALA A 76 10.08 -1.52 -7.82
N THR A 77 11.24 -1.78 -8.43
CA THR A 77 11.43 -2.89 -9.39
C THR A 77 11.25 -4.25 -8.74
N HIS A 78 11.75 -4.44 -7.52
CA HIS A 78 11.51 -5.67 -6.73
C HIS A 78 10.02 -5.85 -6.41
N VAL A 79 9.32 -4.81 -6.05
CA VAL A 79 7.86 -4.85 -5.79
C VAL A 79 7.10 -5.28 -7.04
N ILE A 80 7.47 -4.76 -8.21
CA ILE A 80 6.91 -5.17 -9.50
C ILE A 80 7.11 -6.67 -9.72
N ALA A 81 8.34 -7.16 -9.53
CA ALA A 81 8.64 -8.58 -9.68
C ALA A 81 7.79 -9.46 -8.74
N GLU A 82 7.63 -9.06 -7.49
CA GLU A 82 6.81 -9.78 -6.52
C GLU A 82 5.31 -9.73 -6.87
N ALA A 83 4.81 -8.62 -7.39
CA ALA A 83 3.43 -8.52 -7.86
C ALA A 83 3.18 -9.45 -9.05
N GLN A 84 4.09 -9.49 -10.02
CA GLN A 84 3.99 -10.38 -11.18
C GLN A 84 4.06 -11.85 -10.80
N LYS A 85 4.88 -12.25 -9.83
CA LYS A 85 4.94 -13.62 -9.29
C LYS A 85 3.59 -14.11 -8.74
N LYS A 86 2.77 -13.20 -8.25
CA LYS A 86 1.41 -13.47 -7.77
C LYS A 86 0.34 -13.40 -8.88
N GLY A 87 0.74 -13.27 -10.13
CA GLY A 87 -0.17 -13.15 -11.28
C GLY A 87 -0.71 -11.75 -11.51
N GLY A 88 -0.14 -10.74 -10.85
CA GLY A 88 -0.52 -9.34 -11.05
C GLY A 88 0.04 -8.78 -12.35
N ILE A 89 -0.68 -7.79 -12.90
CA ILE A 89 -0.23 -6.97 -14.03
C ILE A 89 0.42 -5.71 -13.47
N ALA A 90 1.60 -5.36 -13.98
CA ALA A 90 2.34 -4.19 -13.55
C ALA A 90 2.56 -3.22 -14.71
N ALA A 91 2.58 -1.93 -14.38
CA ALA A 91 2.96 -0.87 -15.30
C ALA A 91 4.02 0.02 -14.63
N PHE A 92 4.95 0.52 -15.43
CA PHE A 92 6.00 1.44 -14.99
C PHE A 92 5.93 2.71 -15.83
N ILE A 93 5.75 3.84 -15.16
CA ILE A 93 5.78 5.16 -15.80
C ILE A 93 7.15 5.76 -15.51
N ASP A 94 8.02 5.78 -16.52
CA ASP A 94 9.43 6.19 -16.43
C ASP A 94 9.62 7.62 -16.93
N ALA A 95 9.38 8.58 -16.06
CA ALA A 95 9.55 10.01 -16.38
C ALA A 95 11.03 10.43 -16.49
N GLU A 96 11.95 9.65 -15.96
CA GLU A 96 13.40 9.91 -16.01
C GLU A 96 14.06 9.32 -17.26
N HIS A 97 13.35 8.47 -18.00
CA HIS A 97 13.87 7.72 -19.16
C HIS A 97 15.11 6.88 -18.83
N ALA A 98 15.14 6.33 -17.61
CA ALA A 98 16.31 5.63 -17.06
C ALA A 98 16.03 4.15 -16.72
N PHE A 99 14.92 3.59 -17.18
CA PHE A 99 14.57 2.20 -16.91
C PHE A 99 15.55 1.24 -17.59
N ASP A 100 16.20 0.40 -16.79
CA ASP A 100 17.12 -0.62 -17.25
C ASP A 100 16.43 -1.98 -17.34
N LYS A 101 16.09 -2.39 -18.56
CA LYS A 101 15.42 -3.66 -18.86
C LYS A 101 16.23 -4.86 -18.37
N TYR A 102 17.53 -4.85 -18.59
CA TYR A 102 18.39 -5.99 -18.23
C TYR A 102 18.53 -6.14 -16.71
N TYR A 103 18.66 -5.01 -16.02
CA TYR A 103 18.72 -5.01 -14.57
C TYR A 103 17.38 -5.45 -13.95
N ALA A 104 16.26 -4.96 -14.45
CA ALA A 104 14.93 -5.37 -14.03
C ALA A 104 14.73 -6.87 -14.20
N GLN A 105 15.16 -7.43 -15.33
CA GLN A 105 15.07 -8.86 -15.61
C GLN A 105 15.90 -9.68 -14.60
N LYS A 106 17.08 -9.21 -14.23
CA LYS A 106 17.92 -9.85 -13.21
C LYS A 106 17.27 -9.81 -11.81
N LEU A 107 16.49 -8.80 -11.52
CA LEU A 107 15.72 -8.70 -10.28
C LEU A 107 14.45 -9.57 -10.27
N GLY A 108 14.13 -10.21 -11.37
CA GLY A 108 13.01 -11.13 -11.48
C GLY A 108 11.76 -10.55 -12.13
N VAL A 109 11.84 -9.36 -12.74
CA VAL A 109 10.73 -8.77 -13.50
C VAL A 109 10.54 -9.54 -14.80
N ASP A 110 9.31 -9.93 -15.09
CA ASP A 110 8.89 -10.39 -16.40
C ASP A 110 8.73 -9.17 -17.32
N VAL A 111 9.79 -8.86 -18.06
CA VAL A 111 9.87 -7.66 -18.89
C VAL A 111 9.01 -7.75 -20.15
N GLU A 112 8.64 -8.96 -20.57
CA GLU A 112 7.78 -9.16 -21.74
C GLU A 112 6.31 -8.81 -21.43
N ASN A 113 5.91 -8.91 -20.17
CA ASN A 113 4.57 -8.59 -19.69
C ASN A 113 4.52 -7.30 -18.85
N LEU A 114 5.59 -6.55 -18.76
CA LEU A 114 5.62 -5.24 -18.11
C LEU A 114 5.15 -4.16 -19.07
N LEU A 115 4.12 -3.42 -18.68
CA LEU A 115 3.73 -2.21 -19.41
C LEU A 115 4.65 -1.07 -19.01
N ILE A 116 5.19 -0.36 -20.00
CA ILE A 116 6.07 0.79 -19.75
C ILE A 116 5.63 1.99 -20.59
N ALA A 117 5.60 3.15 -19.94
CA ALA A 117 5.41 4.45 -20.59
C ALA A 117 6.55 5.37 -20.21
N GLN A 118 7.03 6.15 -21.17
CA GLN A 118 8.11 7.13 -20.98
C GLN A 118 7.62 8.52 -21.40
N PRO A 119 6.79 9.18 -20.57
CA PRO A 119 6.25 10.49 -20.87
C PRO A 119 7.31 11.56 -20.81
N ASP A 120 7.15 12.62 -21.63
CA ASP A 120 8.06 13.78 -21.64
C ASP A 120 7.66 14.82 -20.59
N ASN A 121 6.42 14.78 -20.12
CA ASN A 121 5.87 15.70 -19.13
C ASN A 121 4.81 15.04 -18.25
N GLY A 122 4.38 15.73 -17.19
CA GLY A 122 3.43 15.21 -16.22
C GLY A 122 2.03 14.97 -16.80
N GLU A 123 1.60 15.81 -17.74
CA GLU A 123 0.30 15.68 -18.39
C GLU A 123 0.21 14.35 -19.15
N GLN A 124 1.24 14.03 -19.93
CA GLN A 124 1.32 12.75 -20.65
C GLN A 124 1.37 11.55 -19.72
N ALA A 125 1.95 11.71 -18.54
CA ALA A 125 2.01 10.62 -17.56
C ALA A 125 0.64 10.30 -16.95
N LEU A 126 -0.29 11.24 -16.96
CA LEU A 126 -1.61 11.12 -16.36
C LEU A 126 -2.71 10.74 -17.38
N GLU A 127 -2.43 10.80 -18.67
CA GLU A 127 -3.32 10.37 -19.76
C GLU A 127 -3.29 8.85 -19.95
#